data_c19408307bcd905b10d467642971e2f1
#
_entry.id   c19408307bcd905b10d467642971e2f1
#
_cell.length_a   1.000
_cell.length_b   1.000
_cell.length_c   1.000
_cell.angle_alpha   90.00
_cell.angle_beta   90.00
_cell.angle_gamma   90.00
#
_symmetry.space_group_name_H-M   'P 1'
#
loop_
_entity.id
_entity.type
_entity.pdbx_description
1 polymer ?
#
loop_
_entity_poly.entity_id
_entity_poly.type
_entity_poly.pdbx_seq_one_letter_code
_entity_poly.pdbx_strand_id
1 'polypeptide(L)'
;NEPLDVVKPTVYAALTVDWPKEKLNVYILDDGSRKEFKDFACEVGAGYIEREEHKHAKAGNINHAMGITKGDFIAIFDCDHVPVKTFLQKTMGWFLKDEKIALVQTPHHFYSQDPFEKNLHLKENVPNENSLFHDFIQKGNDTWNATMFCGSCAIMRRKALEEVGGIAVETVTEDAHTSLKLNRRGWSSAFLSTPLSAGLSTETLAAHIGQRIRWARGMVQIFRLDNPLFGKGLTIPQRLCFLNAMIHFLHGLPRIIFLIAPLPFLFANIYVIYASAIAIFVYLIPHMVHSTMTTYMIHRGYRFPFISALYETILSWYIFVPTLVALIAPHKGKFNVTAKGGVIDKEYLDWAVARPYFYLLLLNLAGFFIGIYRMIGAGAYEVLMLLINLGWIIYNLIILFAAMAVTVESVQKRKFPRVSFTASVHLQVGDE
;
A
#
# COMPACT_ATOMS: atom_id res chain seq x y z
N ASN A 1 -7.43 -7.31 16.67
CA ASN A 1 -6.27 -8.02 17.28
C ASN A 1 -5.23 -7.05 17.88
N GLU A 2 -5.45 -5.73 17.72
CA GLU A 2 -4.52 -4.73 18.24
C GLU A 2 -4.62 -4.65 19.77
N PRO A 3 -3.49 -4.42 20.48
CA PRO A 3 -3.51 -4.20 21.93
C PRO A 3 -4.26 -2.90 22.26
N LEU A 4 -4.84 -2.84 23.45
CA LEU A 4 -5.61 -1.67 23.92
C LEU A 4 -4.77 -0.38 23.88
N ASP A 5 -3.47 -0.46 24.21
CA ASP A 5 -2.56 0.69 24.18
C ASP A 5 -2.41 1.34 22.82
N VAL A 6 -2.56 0.56 21.72
CA VAL A 6 -2.53 1.08 20.35
C VAL A 6 -3.83 1.80 20.00
N VAL A 7 -4.96 1.33 20.56
CA VAL A 7 -6.30 1.85 20.27
C VAL A 7 -6.64 3.10 21.06
N LYS A 8 -6.19 3.19 22.32
CA LYS A 8 -6.47 4.34 23.21
C LYS A 8 -6.21 5.71 22.58
N PRO A 9 -5.03 5.99 21.97
CA PRO A 9 -4.77 7.29 21.36
C PRO A 9 -5.77 7.68 20.27
N THR A 10 -6.18 6.72 19.43
CA THR A 10 -7.16 6.94 18.35
C THR A 10 -8.55 7.28 18.93
N VAL A 11 -8.99 6.55 19.95
CA VAL A 11 -10.29 6.80 20.60
C VAL A 11 -10.31 8.16 21.29
N TYR A 12 -9.28 8.50 22.07
CA TYR A 12 -9.17 9.82 22.69
C TYR A 12 -9.18 10.95 21.66
N ALA A 13 -8.44 10.80 20.57
CA ALA A 13 -8.42 11.79 19.50
C ALA A 13 -9.80 11.91 18.83
N ALA A 14 -10.48 10.81 18.55
CA ALA A 14 -11.83 10.83 17.95
C ALA A 14 -12.85 11.52 18.87
N LEU A 15 -12.80 11.28 20.19
CA LEU A 15 -13.67 11.93 21.18
C LEU A 15 -13.38 13.44 21.33
N THR A 16 -12.16 13.87 21.01
CA THR A 16 -11.71 15.27 21.11
C THR A 16 -11.76 16.04 19.81
N VAL A 17 -12.29 15.44 18.72
CA VAL A 17 -12.55 16.16 17.47
C VAL A 17 -13.45 17.36 17.74
N ASP A 18 -13.07 18.50 17.14
CA ASP A 18 -13.82 19.76 17.27
C ASP A 18 -15.07 19.74 16.40
N TRP A 19 -16.15 19.22 16.99
CA TRP A 19 -17.47 19.07 16.40
C TRP A 19 -18.55 19.12 17.50
N PRO A 20 -19.76 19.62 17.22
CA PRO A 20 -20.86 19.62 18.19
C PRO A 20 -21.09 18.23 18.79
N LYS A 21 -21.02 18.13 20.10
CA LYS A 21 -21.03 16.82 20.81
C LYS A 21 -22.35 16.06 20.61
N GLU A 22 -23.46 16.75 20.48
CA GLU A 22 -24.78 16.19 20.20
C GLU A 22 -24.89 15.60 18.78
N LYS A 23 -23.93 15.91 17.89
CA LYS A 23 -23.86 15.42 16.51
C LYS A 23 -22.70 14.43 16.27
N LEU A 24 -21.94 14.08 17.32
CA LEU A 24 -20.79 13.21 17.25
C LEU A 24 -20.99 11.97 18.13
N ASN A 25 -21.03 10.80 17.52
CA ASN A 25 -21.02 9.53 18.20
C ASN A 25 -19.75 8.76 17.83
N VAL A 26 -18.99 8.34 18.83
CA VAL A 26 -17.75 7.56 18.63
C VAL A 26 -17.99 6.13 19.11
N TYR A 27 -17.66 5.15 18.26
CA TYR A 27 -17.85 3.73 18.54
C TYR A 27 -16.53 2.97 18.38
N ILE A 28 -16.29 2.04 19.29
CA ILE A 28 -15.25 1.02 19.19
C ILE A 28 -15.92 -0.25 18.66
N LEU A 29 -15.47 -0.72 17.49
CA LEU A 29 -15.95 -1.95 16.87
C LEU A 29 -14.96 -3.08 17.17
N ASP A 30 -15.33 -4.02 18.05
CA ASP A 30 -14.44 -5.09 18.50
C ASP A 30 -14.94 -6.49 18.14
N ASP A 31 -14.32 -7.13 17.16
CA ASP A 31 -14.58 -8.53 16.80
C ASP A 31 -14.04 -9.52 17.85
N GLY A 32 -13.27 -9.06 18.82
CA GLY A 32 -12.70 -9.92 19.88
C GLY A 32 -13.57 -10.06 21.11
N SER A 33 -14.64 -9.28 21.23
CA SER A 33 -15.55 -9.22 22.41
C SER A 33 -14.77 -9.10 23.73
N ARG A 34 -13.74 -8.24 23.72
CA ARG A 34 -12.74 -8.13 24.80
C ARG A 34 -13.24 -7.23 25.91
N LYS A 35 -13.31 -7.78 27.12
CA LYS A 35 -13.79 -7.05 28.30
C LYS A 35 -13.03 -5.75 28.55
N GLU A 36 -11.70 -5.74 28.39
CA GLU A 36 -10.87 -4.55 28.58
C GLU A 36 -11.22 -3.40 27.62
N PHE A 37 -11.66 -3.70 26.40
CA PHE A 37 -12.13 -2.71 25.43
C PHE A 37 -13.50 -2.17 25.77
N LYS A 38 -14.37 -3.02 26.28
CA LYS A 38 -15.72 -2.64 26.73
C LYS A 38 -15.65 -1.74 27.96
N ASP A 39 -14.82 -2.12 28.93
CA ASP A 39 -14.59 -1.34 30.15
C ASP A 39 -13.98 0.03 29.80
N PHE A 40 -12.98 0.06 28.90
CA PHE A 40 -12.39 1.31 28.42
C PHE A 40 -13.39 2.19 27.67
N ALA A 41 -14.21 1.63 26.77
CA ALA A 41 -15.23 2.38 26.05
C ALA A 41 -16.22 3.06 27.02
N CYS A 42 -16.64 2.34 28.05
CA CYS A 42 -17.52 2.86 29.11
C CYS A 42 -16.84 4.00 29.91
N GLU A 43 -15.56 3.83 30.26
CA GLU A 43 -14.76 4.83 31.00
C GLU A 43 -14.68 6.16 30.24
N VAL A 44 -14.45 6.12 28.91
CA VAL A 44 -14.25 7.32 28.11
C VAL A 44 -15.53 7.87 27.47
N GLY A 45 -16.67 7.20 27.66
CA GLY A 45 -17.95 7.60 27.08
C GLY A 45 -18.09 7.32 25.58
N ALA A 46 -17.34 6.34 25.05
CA ALA A 46 -17.51 5.83 23.69
C ALA A 46 -18.50 4.67 23.64
N GLY A 47 -19.21 4.51 22.53
CA GLY A 47 -20.02 3.33 22.27
C GLY A 47 -19.13 2.10 22.03
N TYR A 48 -19.58 0.93 22.46
CA TYR A 48 -18.92 -0.34 22.19
C TYR A 48 -19.86 -1.26 21.41
N ILE A 49 -19.37 -1.78 20.30
CA ILE A 49 -20.14 -2.66 19.42
C ILE A 49 -19.35 -3.96 19.23
N GLU A 50 -19.97 -5.05 19.60
CA GLU A 50 -19.52 -6.42 19.38
C GLU A 50 -20.52 -7.17 18.51
N ARG A 51 -20.09 -8.27 17.89
CA ARG A 51 -20.94 -9.12 17.06
C ARG A 51 -20.61 -10.61 17.27
N GLU A 52 -21.61 -11.46 17.11
CA GLU A 52 -21.43 -12.91 17.23
C GLU A 52 -20.77 -13.53 15.98
N GLU A 53 -21.15 -13.06 14.79
CA GLU A 53 -20.60 -13.55 13.53
C GLU A 53 -19.40 -12.71 13.05
N HIS A 54 -18.21 -13.31 12.99
CA HIS A 54 -16.97 -12.64 12.57
C HIS A 54 -16.70 -12.75 11.07
N LYS A 55 -17.73 -12.89 10.22
CA LYS A 55 -17.58 -12.95 8.77
C LYS A 55 -17.12 -11.61 8.19
N HIS A 56 -16.32 -11.65 7.14
CA HIS A 56 -15.86 -10.49 6.36
C HIS A 56 -15.03 -9.45 7.15
N ALA A 57 -14.39 -9.85 8.25
CA ALA A 57 -13.46 -9.04 9.03
C ALA A 57 -13.96 -7.59 9.22
N LYS A 58 -13.12 -6.58 8.89
CA LYS A 58 -13.43 -5.15 9.05
C LYS A 58 -14.71 -4.73 8.30
N ALA A 59 -14.87 -5.13 7.04
CA ALA A 59 -16.06 -4.79 6.23
C ALA A 59 -17.34 -5.26 6.89
N GLY A 60 -17.37 -6.53 7.32
CA GLY A 60 -18.52 -7.10 8.04
C GLY A 60 -18.80 -6.41 9.36
N ASN A 61 -17.75 -5.99 10.10
CA ASN A 61 -17.92 -5.27 11.37
C ASN A 61 -18.50 -3.86 11.14
N ILE A 62 -18.03 -3.14 10.14
CA ILE A 62 -18.60 -1.83 9.78
C ILE A 62 -20.05 -1.98 9.33
N ASN A 63 -20.36 -2.97 8.48
CA ASN A 63 -21.73 -3.21 8.01
C ASN A 63 -22.68 -3.57 9.16
N HIS A 64 -22.23 -4.37 10.13
CA HIS A 64 -22.99 -4.66 11.34
C HIS A 64 -23.27 -3.36 12.13
N ALA A 65 -22.24 -2.54 12.35
CA ALA A 65 -22.38 -1.27 13.05
C ALA A 65 -23.32 -0.30 12.33
N MET A 66 -23.33 -0.30 11.00
CA MET A 66 -24.27 0.50 10.20
C MET A 66 -25.73 0.12 10.48
N GLY A 67 -26.01 -1.16 10.73
CA GLY A 67 -27.37 -1.64 11.03
C GLY A 67 -27.92 -1.15 12.37
N ILE A 68 -27.08 -0.78 13.32
CA ILE A 68 -27.47 -0.38 14.69
C ILE A 68 -27.19 1.09 15.02
N THR A 69 -26.45 1.80 14.17
CA THR A 69 -26.16 3.23 14.33
C THR A 69 -26.98 4.07 13.35
N LYS A 70 -27.14 5.38 13.58
CA LYS A 70 -28.04 6.24 12.80
C LYS A 70 -27.42 7.51 12.23
N GLY A 71 -26.09 7.70 12.36
CA GLY A 71 -25.44 8.92 11.82
C GLY A 71 -25.53 9.00 10.29
N ASP A 72 -25.83 10.18 9.74
CA ASP A 72 -25.92 10.42 8.28
C ASP A 72 -24.58 10.26 7.57
N PHE A 73 -23.50 10.49 8.30
CA PHE A 73 -22.12 10.36 7.82
C PHE A 73 -21.36 9.41 8.72
N ILE A 74 -20.44 8.65 8.15
CA ILE A 74 -19.65 7.64 8.83
C ILE A 74 -18.18 7.98 8.61
N ALA A 75 -17.48 8.41 9.66
CA ALA A 75 -16.04 8.55 9.67
C ALA A 75 -15.40 7.21 10.05
N ILE A 76 -14.43 6.75 9.28
CA ILE A 76 -13.78 5.45 9.45
C ILE A 76 -12.29 5.65 9.72
N PHE A 77 -11.84 5.15 10.87
CA PHE A 77 -10.43 5.11 11.25
C PHE A 77 -10.01 3.69 11.61
N ASP A 78 -8.85 3.28 11.13
CA ASP A 78 -8.17 2.13 11.71
C ASP A 78 -7.78 2.46 13.15
N CYS A 79 -7.73 1.46 13.99
CA CYS A 79 -7.51 1.64 15.42
C CYS A 79 -6.13 2.24 15.77
N ASP A 80 -5.22 2.33 14.83
CA ASP A 80 -3.89 2.95 14.93
C ASP A 80 -3.77 4.28 14.18
N HIS A 81 -4.87 4.82 13.60
CA HIS A 81 -4.89 6.11 12.91
C HIS A 81 -5.53 7.19 13.77
N VAL A 82 -4.70 8.07 14.28
CA VAL A 82 -5.09 9.16 15.22
C VAL A 82 -5.53 10.39 14.42
N PRO A 83 -6.82 10.77 14.43
CA PRO A 83 -7.30 11.97 13.73
C PRO A 83 -6.85 13.26 14.43
N VAL A 84 -6.70 14.34 13.65
CA VAL A 84 -6.51 15.69 14.22
C VAL A 84 -7.86 16.28 14.64
N LYS A 85 -7.83 17.25 15.58
CA LYS A 85 -9.04 17.92 16.10
C LYS A 85 -9.93 18.51 14.99
N THR A 86 -9.32 19.04 13.93
CA THR A 86 -10.03 19.70 12.82
C THR A 86 -10.50 18.77 11.70
N PHE A 87 -10.44 17.46 11.90
CA PHE A 87 -10.75 16.46 10.86
C PHE A 87 -12.14 16.70 10.25
N LEU A 88 -13.20 16.77 11.06
CA LEU A 88 -14.56 16.97 10.57
C LEU A 88 -14.76 18.37 9.97
N GLN A 89 -14.19 19.42 10.56
CA GLN A 89 -14.27 20.79 10.03
C GLN A 89 -13.71 20.90 8.61
N LYS A 90 -12.63 20.17 8.30
CA LYS A 90 -11.97 20.21 7.00
C LYS A 90 -12.66 19.33 5.94
N THR A 91 -13.37 18.29 6.37
CA THR A 91 -13.93 17.27 5.48
C THR A 91 -15.44 17.46 5.22
N MET A 92 -16.24 17.85 6.22
CA MET A 92 -17.69 17.90 6.10
C MET A 92 -18.20 18.95 5.09
N GLY A 93 -17.46 20.03 4.89
CA GLY A 93 -17.81 21.08 3.93
C GLY A 93 -17.98 20.55 2.50
N TRP A 94 -17.29 19.50 2.12
CA TRP A 94 -17.41 18.87 0.79
C TRP A 94 -18.79 18.27 0.57
N PHE A 95 -19.37 17.61 1.57
CA PHE A 95 -20.71 17.02 1.50
C PHE A 95 -21.83 18.06 1.45
N LEU A 96 -21.57 19.26 1.98
CA LEU A 96 -22.51 20.39 1.90
C LEU A 96 -22.44 21.07 0.54
N LYS A 97 -21.27 21.05 -0.12
CA LYS A 97 -21.06 21.65 -1.43
C LYS A 97 -21.70 20.83 -2.55
N ASP A 98 -21.70 19.51 -2.44
CA ASP A 98 -22.24 18.60 -3.44
C ASP A 98 -22.91 17.39 -2.77
N GLU A 99 -24.22 17.25 -2.96
CA GLU A 99 -25.01 16.14 -2.40
C GLU A 99 -24.66 14.80 -3.03
N LYS A 100 -24.00 14.77 -4.21
CA LYS A 100 -23.54 13.55 -4.86
C LYS A 100 -22.26 13.01 -4.28
N ILE A 101 -21.55 13.76 -3.45
CA ILE A 101 -20.34 13.24 -2.80
C ILE A 101 -20.72 12.17 -1.78
N ALA A 102 -20.26 10.94 -2.03
CA ALA A 102 -20.41 9.80 -1.14
C ALA A 102 -19.18 9.59 -0.25
N LEU A 103 -17.99 9.99 -0.70
CA LEU A 103 -16.72 9.73 -0.06
C LEU A 103 -15.84 10.98 -0.07
N VAL A 104 -15.27 11.31 1.08
CA VAL A 104 -14.12 12.22 1.20
C VAL A 104 -12.98 11.43 1.84
N GLN A 105 -11.90 11.20 1.08
CA GLN A 105 -10.70 10.50 1.52
C GLN A 105 -9.58 11.50 1.82
N THR A 106 -8.85 11.28 2.91
CA THR A 106 -7.60 12.00 3.23
C THR A 106 -6.39 11.06 3.14
N PRO A 107 -5.16 11.56 2.95
CA PRO A 107 -3.98 10.72 2.88
C PRO A 107 -3.78 9.90 4.16
N HIS A 108 -3.30 8.68 4.01
CA HIS A 108 -2.68 7.97 5.13
C HIS A 108 -1.28 8.56 5.35
N HIS A 109 -1.07 9.16 6.48
CA HIS A 109 0.22 9.64 6.92
C HIS A 109 0.76 8.71 8.01
N PHE A 110 2.02 8.28 7.86
CA PHE A 110 2.65 7.39 8.81
C PHE A 110 3.75 8.15 9.55
N TYR A 111 3.69 8.17 10.89
CA TYR A 111 4.70 8.79 11.73
C TYR A 111 5.84 7.84 12.11
N SER A 112 5.71 6.54 11.82
CA SER A 112 6.77 5.55 11.93
C SER A 112 7.33 5.20 10.56
N GLN A 113 8.65 4.91 10.51
CA GLN A 113 9.32 4.49 9.29
C GLN A 113 8.82 3.14 8.82
N ASP A 114 8.71 2.96 7.51
CA ASP A 114 8.46 1.66 6.93
C ASP A 114 9.73 0.77 6.96
N PRO A 115 9.63 -0.55 6.71
CA PRO A 115 10.78 -1.44 6.74
C PRO A 115 11.89 -1.08 5.74
N PHE A 116 11.57 -0.49 4.60
CA PHE A 116 12.58 -0.08 3.61
C PHE A 116 13.37 1.14 4.10
N GLU A 117 12.65 2.15 4.59
CA GLU A 117 13.27 3.36 5.16
C GLU A 117 14.16 3.00 6.35
N LYS A 118 13.67 2.11 7.21
CA LYS A 118 14.36 1.66 8.42
C LYS A 118 15.58 0.80 8.10
N ASN A 119 15.42 -0.27 7.31
CA ASN A 119 16.44 -1.28 7.07
C ASN A 119 17.56 -0.79 6.12
N LEU A 120 17.25 0.13 5.21
CA LEU A 120 18.25 0.78 4.36
C LEU A 120 18.79 2.09 4.95
N HIS A 121 18.36 2.48 6.15
CA HIS A 121 18.73 3.76 6.77
C HIS A 121 18.46 4.97 5.85
N LEU A 122 17.43 4.88 5.01
CA LEU A 122 16.98 5.95 4.13
C LEU A 122 16.31 7.01 5.02
N LYS A 123 17.03 8.07 5.34
CA LYS A 123 16.45 9.21 6.04
C LYS A 123 15.58 10.01 5.07
N GLU A 124 14.95 11.06 5.54
CA GLU A 124 13.97 11.96 4.93
C GLU A 124 14.15 12.33 3.42
N ASN A 125 15.24 11.89 2.79
CA ASN A 125 15.55 12.18 1.38
C ASN A 125 14.86 11.26 0.37
N VAL A 126 14.22 10.17 0.82
CA VAL A 126 13.50 9.23 -0.04
C VAL A 126 12.05 9.19 0.42
N PRO A 127 11.08 9.47 -0.45
CA PRO A 127 9.67 9.42 -0.08
C PRO A 127 9.28 7.99 0.31
N ASN A 128 8.39 7.89 1.29
CA ASN A 128 7.78 6.63 1.69
C ASN A 128 7.12 5.95 0.49
N GLU A 129 7.11 4.61 0.44
CA GLU A 129 6.50 3.85 -0.66
C GLU A 129 5.04 4.27 -0.93
N ASN A 130 4.29 4.60 0.12
CA ASN A 130 2.89 4.99 0.00
C ASN A 130 2.68 6.41 -0.53
N SER A 131 3.71 7.28 -0.49
CA SER A 131 3.60 8.68 -0.91
C SER A 131 3.20 8.82 -2.38
N LEU A 132 3.70 7.95 -3.27
CA LEU A 132 3.29 7.97 -4.67
C LEU A 132 1.78 7.78 -4.81
N PHE A 133 1.19 6.86 -4.07
CA PHE A 133 -0.25 6.60 -4.17
C PHE A 133 -1.07 7.70 -3.51
N HIS A 134 -0.78 8.04 -2.25
CA HIS A 134 -1.59 9.00 -1.49
C HIS A 134 -1.37 10.44 -1.92
N ASP A 135 -0.13 10.84 -2.22
CA ASP A 135 0.18 12.24 -2.49
C ASP A 135 0.12 12.61 -3.96
N PHE A 136 0.18 11.64 -4.88
CA PHE A 136 0.19 11.90 -6.32
C PHE A 136 -0.97 11.22 -7.06
N ILE A 137 -1.12 9.88 -6.97
CA ILE A 137 -2.11 9.14 -7.75
C ILE A 137 -3.54 9.49 -7.33
N GLN A 138 -3.81 9.57 -6.03
CA GLN A 138 -5.14 9.94 -5.52
C GLN A 138 -5.56 11.35 -5.93
N LYS A 139 -4.64 12.31 -6.01
CA LYS A 139 -4.91 13.64 -6.55
C LYS A 139 -5.29 13.60 -8.03
N GLY A 140 -4.59 12.77 -8.81
CA GLY A 140 -4.94 12.53 -10.21
C GLY A 140 -6.31 11.87 -10.36
N ASN A 141 -6.61 10.87 -9.53
CA ASN A 141 -7.90 10.19 -9.51
C ASN A 141 -9.04 11.14 -9.14
N ASP A 142 -8.81 12.08 -8.22
CA ASP A 142 -9.79 13.09 -7.82
C ASP A 142 -10.27 13.95 -9.00
N THR A 143 -9.34 14.36 -9.86
CA THR A 143 -9.65 15.11 -11.09
C THR A 143 -10.68 14.41 -11.98
N TRP A 144 -10.69 13.08 -11.95
CA TRP A 144 -11.58 12.22 -12.74
C TRP A 144 -12.75 11.66 -11.93
N ASN A 145 -12.98 12.15 -10.71
CA ASN A 145 -14.02 11.62 -9.82
C ASN A 145 -13.85 10.10 -9.59
N ALA A 146 -12.62 9.67 -9.36
CA ALA A 146 -12.23 8.27 -9.15
C ALA A 146 -11.36 8.09 -7.89
N THR A 147 -11.51 8.99 -6.92
CA THR A 147 -10.84 8.84 -5.61
C THR A 147 -11.27 7.53 -4.97
N MET A 148 -10.29 6.76 -4.52
CA MET A 148 -10.54 5.46 -3.89
C MET A 148 -10.55 5.59 -2.37
N PHE A 149 -11.49 4.91 -1.73
CA PHE A 149 -11.45 4.65 -0.30
C PHE A 149 -10.27 3.72 0.00
N CYS A 150 -9.50 4.06 1.02
CA CYS A 150 -8.29 3.34 1.41
C CYS A 150 -8.44 2.62 2.76
N GLY A 151 -9.67 2.35 3.16
CA GLY A 151 -9.99 1.62 4.38
C GLY A 151 -10.06 2.50 5.63
N SER A 152 -9.36 3.63 5.68
CA SER A 152 -9.26 4.49 6.86
C SER A 152 -9.15 5.96 6.46
N CYS A 153 -9.22 6.87 7.44
CA CYS A 153 -9.01 8.32 7.26
C CYS A 153 -10.00 8.94 6.26
N ALA A 154 -11.24 8.47 6.29
CA ALA A 154 -12.27 8.86 5.34
C ALA A 154 -13.61 9.11 6.02
N ILE A 155 -14.44 9.93 5.37
CA ILE A 155 -15.86 10.09 5.70
C ILE A 155 -16.68 9.61 4.52
N MET A 156 -17.75 8.89 4.82
CA MET A 156 -18.68 8.36 3.83
C MET A 156 -20.13 8.77 4.17
N ARG A 157 -20.91 9.07 3.14
CA ARG A 157 -22.34 9.32 3.27
C ARG A 157 -23.07 7.99 3.46
N ARG A 158 -23.80 7.82 4.57
CA ARG A 158 -24.54 6.58 4.89
C ARG A 158 -25.49 6.18 3.77
N LYS A 159 -26.32 7.10 3.27
CA LYS A 159 -27.25 6.83 2.18
C LYS A 159 -26.57 6.20 0.96
N ALA A 160 -25.40 6.69 0.58
CA ALA A 160 -24.63 6.15 -0.55
C ALA A 160 -24.14 4.72 -0.29
N LEU A 161 -23.67 4.46 0.94
CA LEU A 161 -23.26 3.11 1.33
C LEU A 161 -24.45 2.14 1.31
N GLU A 162 -25.60 2.54 1.86
CA GLU A 162 -26.81 1.71 1.88
C GLU A 162 -27.30 1.36 0.46
N GLU A 163 -27.21 2.29 -0.50
CA GLU A 163 -27.57 2.06 -1.90
C GLU A 163 -26.67 1.02 -2.61
N VAL A 164 -25.44 0.81 -2.14
CA VAL A 164 -24.51 -0.19 -2.70
C VAL A 164 -24.43 -1.46 -1.86
N GLY A 165 -25.22 -1.56 -0.78
CA GLY A 165 -25.27 -2.72 0.11
C GLY A 165 -24.19 -2.70 1.21
N GLY A 166 -23.71 -1.51 1.59
CA GLY A 166 -22.67 -1.33 2.60
C GLY A 166 -21.25 -1.37 2.03
N ILE A 167 -20.28 -1.58 2.90
CA ILE A 167 -18.89 -1.86 2.52
C ILE A 167 -18.84 -3.22 1.80
N ALA A 168 -18.16 -3.27 0.66
CA ALA A 168 -18.05 -4.49 -0.15
C ALA A 168 -17.43 -5.65 0.66
N VAL A 169 -17.93 -6.85 0.47
CA VAL A 169 -17.46 -8.06 1.18
C VAL A 169 -16.96 -9.15 0.25
N GLU A 170 -17.05 -8.92 -1.05
CA GLU A 170 -16.74 -9.91 -2.09
C GLU A 170 -15.24 -10.06 -2.36
N THR A 171 -14.44 -9.05 -1.96
CA THR A 171 -12.99 -9.01 -2.18
C THR A 171 -12.24 -8.63 -0.91
N VAL A 172 -10.96 -8.96 -0.83
CA VAL A 172 -10.13 -8.65 0.35
C VAL A 172 -9.59 -7.21 0.37
N THR A 173 -9.87 -6.41 -0.67
CA THR A 173 -9.72 -4.95 -0.72
C THR A 173 -11.11 -4.34 -0.83
N GLU A 174 -11.86 -4.47 0.25
CA GLU A 174 -13.23 -4.03 0.39
C GLU A 174 -13.40 -2.53 0.15
N ASP A 175 -12.38 -1.76 0.47
CA ASP A 175 -12.28 -0.32 0.34
C ASP A 175 -12.31 0.14 -1.13
N ALA A 176 -11.34 -0.31 -1.93
CA ALA A 176 -11.28 0.01 -3.35
C ALA A 176 -12.53 -0.50 -4.10
N HIS A 177 -13.04 -1.68 -3.72
CA HIS A 177 -14.24 -2.24 -4.32
C HIS A 177 -15.49 -1.43 -3.97
N THR A 178 -15.63 -0.95 -2.74
CA THR A 178 -16.72 -0.06 -2.34
C THR A 178 -16.71 1.22 -3.15
N SER A 179 -15.54 1.83 -3.38
CA SER A 179 -15.41 3.02 -4.23
C SER A 179 -15.87 2.77 -5.67
N LEU A 180 -15.47 1.63 -6.24
CA LEU A 180 -15.92 1.25 -7.58
C LEU A 180 -17.44 1.10 -7.65
N LYS A 181 -18.06 0.45 -6.66
CA LYS A 181 -19.53 0.29 -6.58
C LYS A 181 -20.25 1.64 -6.44
N LEU A 182 -19.73 2.56 -5.62
CA LEU A 182 -20.26 3.91 -5.46
C LEU A 182 -20.22 4.69 -6.78
N ASN A 183 -19.05 4.71 -7.45
CA ASN A 183 -18.94 5.39 -8.75
C ASN A 183 -19.84 4.77 -9.81
N ARG A 184 -20.04 3.45 -9.84
CA ARG A 184 -20.99 2.77 -10.74
C ARG A 184 -22.45 3.20 -10.52
N ARG A 185 -22.81 3.62 -9.32
CA ARG A 185 -24.13 4.17 -8.97
C ARG A 185 -24.25 5.67 -9.24
N GLY A 186 -23.18 6.29 -9.74
CA GLY A 186 -23.16 7.72 -10.06
C GLY A 186 -22.85 8.63 -8.88
N TRP A 187 -22.42 8.06 -7.76
CA TRP A 187 -21.91 8.82 -6.64
C TRP A 187 -20.52 9.39 -6.95
N SER A 188 -20.24 10.56 -6.38
CA SER A 188 -18.94 11.23 -6.50
C SER A 188 -18.06 10.96 -5.31
N SER A 189 -16.76 11.14 -5.51
CA SER A 189 -15.74 11.06 -4.46
C SER A 189 -14.84 12.29 -4.50
N ALA A 190 -14.23 12.64 -3.37
CA ALA A 190 -13.29 13.74 -3.27
C ALA A 190 -12.05 13.32 -2.48
N PHE A 191 -10.89 13.85 -2.90
CA PHE A 191 -9.62 13.67 -2.20
C PHE A 191 -9.12 14.98 -1.61
N LEU A 192 -9.02 15.03 -0.29
CA LEU A 192 -8.43 16.17 0.40
C LEU A 192 -6.96 15.87 0.70
N SER A 193 -6.04 16.49 0.00
CA SER A 193 -4.59 16.19 0.05
C SER A 193 -3.87 16.59 1.36
N THR A 194 -4.59 17.17 2.32
CA THR A 194 -4.04 17.51 3.63
C THR A 194 -4.08 16.29 4.54
N PRO A 195 -2.97 15.84 5.12
CA PRO A 195 -2.98 14.80 6.14
C PRO A 195 -3.76 15.28 7.37
N LEU A 196 -4.84 14.59 7.70
CA LEU A 196 -5.71 14.90 8.85
C LEU A 196 -5.74 13.77 9.88
N SER A 197 -4.91 12.77 9.70
CA SER A 197 -4.68 11.69 10.64
C SER A 197 -3.28 11.11 10.44
N ALA A 198 -2.75 10.49 11.48
CA ALA A 198 -1.45 9.84 11.44
C ALA A 198 -1.51 8.45 12.08
N GLY A 199 -0.85 7.48 11.47
CA GLY A 199 -0.87 6.08 11.88
C GLY A 199 0.49 5.42 11.95
N LEU A 200 0.49 4.12 12.32
CA LEU A 200 1.67 3.28 12.35
C LEU A 200 1.88 2.58 11.00
N SER A 201 3.10 2.62 10.48
CA SER A 201 3.53 1.76 9.39
C SER A 201 3.72 0.33 9.88
N THR A 202 3.88 -0.62 8.95
CA THR A 202 4.28 -1.99 9.28
C THR A 202 5.71 -2.01 9.84
N GLU A 203 5.98 -2.82 10.87
CA GLU A 203 7.24 -2.80 11.61
C GLU A 203 8.31 -3.69 11.00
N THR A 204 7.90 -4.80 10.39
CA THR A 204 8.78 -5.79 9.77
C THR A 204 8.53 -5.90 8.28
N LEU A 205 9.55 -6.28 7.52
CA LEU A 205 9.43 -6.54 6.08
C LEU A 205 8.43 -7.68 5.80
N ALA A 206 8.41 -8.72 6.63
CA ALA A 206 7.46 -9.82 6.50
C ALA A 206 6.00 -9.34 6.65
N ALA A 207 5.71 -8.48 7.62
CA ALA A 207 4.38 -7.89 7.81
C ALA A 207 4.00 -6.97 6.63
N HIS A 208 4.96 -6.18 6.13
CA HIS A 208 4.80 -5.34 4.95
C HIS A 208 4.44 -6.18 3.70
N ILE A 209 5.21 -7.22 3.41
CA ILE A 209 4.95 -8.17 2.31
C ILE A 209 3.55 -8.79 2.47
N GLY A 210 3.19 -9.23 3.67
CA GLY A 210 1.87 -9.79 3.96
C GLY A 210 0.73 -8.82 3.62
N GLN A 211 0.90 -7.53 3.94
CA GLN A 211 -0.05 -6.48 3.58
C GLN A 211 -0.15 -6.30 2.05
N ARG A 212 1.00 -6.28 1.34
CA ARG A 212 1.04 -6.13 -0.12
C ARG A 212 0.45 -7.35 -0.84
N ILE A 213 0.65 -8.57 -0.35
CA ILE A 213 0.01 -9.79 -0.85
C ILE A 213 -1.53 -9.65 -0.78
N ARG A 214 -2.04 -9.15 0.33
CA ARG A 214 -3.48 -8.92 0.50
C ARG A 214 -4.01 -7.91 -0.53
N TRP A 215 -3.33 -6.77 -0.67
CA TRP A 215 -3.72 -5.75 -1.64
C TRP A 215 -3.65 -6.26 -3.08
N ALA A 216 -2.56 -6.91 -3.45
CA ALA A 216 -2.39 -7.49 -4.78
C ALA A 216 -3.50 -8.50 -5.11
N ARG A 217 -3.80 -9.41 -4.19
CA ARG A 217 -4.90 -10.37 -4.34
C ARG A 217 -6.24 -9.66 -4.53
N GLY A 218 -6.56 -8.72 -3.65
CA GLY A 218 -7.84 -8.02 -3.67
C GLY A 218 -8.06 -7.20 -4.92
N MET A 219 -7.05 -6.47 -5.40
CA MET A 219 -7.15 -5.69 -6.63
C MET A 219 -7.35 -6.59 -7.86
N VAL A 220 -6.69 -7.75 -7.89
CA VAL A 220 -6.92 -8.76 -8.96
C VAL A 220 -8.29 -9.44 -8.81
N GLN A 221 -8.78 -9.66 -7.59
CA GLN A 221 -10.16 -10.13 -7.37
C GLN A 221 -11.19 -9.14 -7.94
N ILE A 222 -11.05 -7.83 -7.67
CA ILE A 222 -11.93 -6.81 -8.25
C ILE A 222 -11.86 -6.86 -9.77
N PHE A 223 -10.66 -6.93 -10.35
CA PHE A 223 -10.47 -7.03 -11.80
C PHE A 223 -11.23 -8.23 -12.42
N ARG A 224 -11.35 -9.33 -11.67
CA ARG A 224 -12.05 -10.55 -12.13
C ARG A 224 -13.55 -10.51 -11.87
N LEU A 225 -13.99 -9.98 -10.73
CA LEU A 225 -15.39 -10.03 -10.27
C LEU A 225 -16.20 -8.81 -10.68
N ASP A 226 -15.59 -7.64 -10.70
CA ASP A 226 -16.20 -6.37 -11.08
C ASP A 226 -15.26 -5.53 -11.96
N ASN A 227 -14.97 -6.03 -13.16
CA ASN A 227 -14.00 -5.43 -14.07
C ASN A 227 -14.42 -3.99 -14.45
N PRO A 228 -13.57 -2.97 -14.22
CA PRO A 228 -13.90 -1.58 -14.49
C PRO A 228 -14.09 -1.27 -15.99
N LEU A 229 -13.48 -2.06 -16.89
CA LEU A 229 -13.63 -1.85 -18.34
C LEU A 229 -15.03 -2.20 -18.85
N PHE A 230 -15.76 -3.08 -18.15
CA PHE A 230 -17.06 -3.54 -18.54
C PHE A 230 -18.16 -3.01 -17.60
N GLY A 231 -19.41 -3.22 -18.01
CA GLY A 231 -20.57 -2.79 -17.24
C GLY A 231 -20.88 -1.29 -17.39
N LYS A 232 -21.99 -0.86 -16.77
CA LYS A 232 -22.49 0.51 -16.81
C LYS A 232 -22.01 1.33 -15.62
N GLY A 233 -22.20 2.65 -15.70
CA GLY A 233 -22.07 3.58 -14.58
C GLY A 233 -20.72 4.27 -14.44
N LEU A 234 -19.64 3.82 -15.13
CA LEU A 234 -18.36 4.49 -15.09
C LEU A 234 -18.08 5.27 -16.38
N THR A 235 -17.50 6.45 -16.23
CA THR A 235 -16.90 7.21 -17.34
C THR A 235 -15.58 6.55 -17.79
N ILE A 236 -15.11 6.87 -18.99
CA ILE A 236 -13.84 6.34 -19.52
C ILE A 236 -12.66 6.68 -18.61
N PRO A 237 -12.47 7.92 -18.13
CA PRO A 237 -11.39 8.22 -17.18
C PRO A 237 -11.46 7.41 -15.89
N GLN A 238 -12.66 7.24 -15.30
CA GLN A 238 -12.83 6.41 -14.10
C GLN A 238 -12.42 4.96 -14.37
N ARG A 239 -12.81 4.39 -15.53
CA ARG A 239 -12.37 3.04 -15.93
C ARG A 239 -10.87 2.90 -15.94
N LEU A 240 -10.17 3.89 -16.52
CA LEU A 240 -8.70 3.89 -16.60
C LEU A 240 -8.05 4.06 -15.23
N CYS A 241 -8.57 4.92 -14.35
CA CYS A 241 -8.05 5.09 -12.99
C CYS A 241 -8.15 3.78 -12.18
N PHE A 242 -9.32 3.13 -12.18
CA PHE A 242 -9.49 1.85 -11.49
C PHE A 242 -8.67 0.73 -12.12
N LEU A 243 -8.62 0.66 -13.45
CA LEU A 243 -7.80 -0.32 -14.16
C LEU A 243 -6.33 -0.18 -13.81
N ASN A 244 -5.79 1.05 -13.82
CA ASN A 244 -4.41 1.33 -13.48
C ASN A 244 -4.05 0.82 -12.09
N ALA A 245 -4.91 1.07 -11.09
CA ALA A 245 -4.71 0.58 -9.73
C ALA A 245 -4.71 -0.96 -9.65
N MET A 246 -5.53 -1.64 -10.45
CA MET A 246 -5.61 -3.11 -10.48
C MET A 246 -4.43 -3.74 -11.20
N ILE A 247 -4.01 -3.21 -12.37
CA ILE A 247 -2.91 -3.75 -13.17
C ILE A 247 -1.57 -3.55 -12.47
N HIS A 248 -1.44 -2.49 -11.66
CA HIS A 248 -0.22 -2.22 -10.91
C HIS A 248 0.30 -3.46 -10.18
N PHE A 249 -0.56 -4.27 -9.61
CA PHE A 249 -0.18 -5.47 -8.86
C PHE A 249 0.18 -6.70 -9.72
N LEU A 250 0.08 -6.61 -11.03
CA LEU A 250 0.48 -7.69 -11.95
C LEU A 250 1.97 -7.66 -12.32
N HIS A 251 2.75 -6.73 -11.76
CA HIS A 251 4.19 -6.59 -12.05
C HIS A 251 5.05 -7.78 -11.58
N GLY A 252 4.52 -8.67 -10.73
CA GLY A 252 5.30 -9.77 -10.15
C GLY A 252 5.96 -10.67 -11.19
N LEU A 253 5.19 -11.21 -12.14
CA LEU A 253 5.73 -12.08 -13.18
C LEU A 253 6.69 -11.37 -14.13
N PRO A 254 6.36 -10.22 -14.73
CA PRO A 254 7.31 -9.44 -15.55
C PRO A 254 8.63 -9.17 -14.83
N ARG A 255 8.59 -8.82 -13.54
CA ARG A 255 9.80 -8.54 -12.77
C ARG A 255 10.67 -9.76 -12.55
N ILE A 256 10.07 -10.93 -12.25
CA ILE A 256 10.80 -12.20 -12.13
C ILE A 256 11.44 -12.57 -13.47
N ILE A 257 10.69 -12.46 -14.58
CA ILE A 257 11.22 -12.72 -15.91
C ILE A 257 12.41 -11.79 -16.18
N PHE A 258 12.32 -10.52 -15.85
CA PHE A 258 13.40 -9.56 -16.02
C PHE A 258 14.69 -9.97 -15.28
N LEU A 259 14.59 -10.52 -14.07
CA LEU A 259 15.72 -10.97 -13.27
C LEU A 259 16.40 -12.24 -13.82
N ILE A 260 15.69 -13.06 -14.58
CA ILE A 260 16.22 -14.32 -15.13
C ILE A 260 16.50 -14.27 -16.63
N ALA A 261 15.99 -13.26 -17.35
CA ALA A 261 16.04 -13.20 -18.82
C ALA A 261 17.43 -13.31 -19.44
N PRO A 262 18.54 -12.77 -18.87
CA PRO A 262 19.87 -12.95 -19.44
C PRO A 262 20.45 -14.35 -19.25
N LEU A 263 19.94 -15.14 -18.30
CA LEU A 263 20.53 -16.43 -17.90
C LEU A 263 20.45 -17.52 -18.98
N PRO A 264 19.35 -17.71 -19.71
CA PRO A 264 19.28 -18.71 -20.79
C PRO A 264 20.37 -18.53 -21.86
N PHE A 265 20.68 -17.28 -22.21
CA PHE A 265 21.77 -17.00 -23.15
C PHE A 265 23.14 -17.29 -22.52
N LEU A 266 23.38 -16.87 -21.28
CA LEU A 266 24.66 -17.06 -20.61
C LEU A 266 24.95 -18.53 -20.32
N PHE A 267 23.97 -19.33 -19.90
CA PHE A 267 24.17 -20.74 -19.58
C PHE A 267 24.12 -21.67 -20.79
N ALA A 268 23.18 -21.43 -21.72
CA ALA A 268 22.85 -22.39 -22.78
C ALA A 268 22.86 -21.82 -24.19
N ASN A 269 23.30 -20.59 -24.38
CA ASN A 269 23.28 -19.88 -25.68
C ASN A 269 21.87 -19.79 -26.31
N ILE A 270 20.84 -19.76 -25.46
CA ILE A 270 19.45 -19.65 -25.90
C ILE A 270 19.07 -18.18 -26.00
N TYR A 271 18.74 -17.73 -27.20
CA TYR A 271 18.31 -16.36 -27.45
C TYR A 271 16.86 -16.17 -27.05
N VAL A 272 16.60 -15.33 -26.05
CA VAL A 272 15.25 -14.92 -25.66
C VAL A 272 14.68 -13.91 -26.68
N ILE A 273 15.55 -13.09 -27.26
CA ILE A 273 15.23 -12.11 -28.30
C ILE A 273 16.12 -12.39 -29.52
N TYR A 274 15.51 -12.73 -30.66
CA TYR A 274 16.20 -12.92 -31.92
C TYR A 274 16.41 -11.57 -32.62
N ALA A 275 17.43 -10.83 -32.21
CA ALA A 275 17.83 -9.56 -32.82
C ALA A 275 19.34 -9.39 -32.74
N SER A 276 19.90 -8.59 -33.63
CA SER A 276 21.31 -8.23 -33.51
C SER A 276 21.55 -7.34 -32.27
N ALA A 277 22.72 -7.43 -31.67
CA ALA A 277 23.09 -6.60 -30.52
C ALA A 277 22.90 -5.10 -30.82
N ILE A 278 23.25 -4.65 -32.02
CA ILE A 278 23.08 -3.25 -32.45
C ILE A 278 21.60 -2.87 -32.46
N ALA A 279 20.73 -3.74 -32.99
CA ALA A 279 19.27 -3.50 -32.97
C ALA A 279 18.74 -3.40 -31.54
N ILE A 280 19.16 -4.30 -30.64
CA ILE A 280 18.79 -4.22 -29.23
C ILE A 280 19.21 -2.90 -28.61
N PHE A 281 20.44 -2.45 -28.82
CA PHE A 281 20.96 -1.17 -28.33
C PHE A 281 20.15 0.03 -28.84
N VAL A 282 19.89 0.07 -30.13
CA VAL A 282 19.20 1.19 -30.81
C VAL A 282 17.77 1.35 -30.29
N TYR A 283 17.09 0.27 -29.94
CA TYR A 283 15.72 0.35 -29.37
C TYR A 283 15.71 0.46 -27.85
N LEU A 284 16.58 -0.29 -27.16
CA LEU A 284 16.58 -0.36 -25.69
C LEU A 284 17.04 0.94 -25.05
N ILE A 285 18.17 1.52 -25.50
CA ILE A 285 18.75 2.70 -24.84
C ILE A 285 17.82 3.93 -24.94
N PRO A 286 17.31 4.32 -26.12
CA PRO A 286 16.36 5.43 -26.20
C PRO A 286 15.12 5.19 -25.37
N HIS A 287 14.58 3.95 -25.37
CA HIS A 287 13.42 3.60 -24.55
C HIS A 287 13.72 3.76 -23.05
N MET A 288 14.83 3.24 -22.56
CA MET A 288 15.21 3.35 -21.14
C MET A 288 15.42 4.82 -20.73
N VAL A 289 16.16 5.59 -21.55
CA VAL A 289 16.40 7.01 -21.28
C VAL A 289 15.08 7.78 -21.23
N HIS A 290 14.29 7.64 -22.29
CA HIS A 290 12.99 8.35 -22.37
C HIS A 290 12.04 7.95 -21.24
N SER A 291 11.88 6.66 -20.97
CA SER A 291 11.02 6.15 -19.90
C SER A 291 11.48 6.64 -18.53
N THR A 292 12.78 6.61 -18.25
CA THR A 292 13.35 7.10 -16.99
C THR A 292 13.16 8.60 -16.84
N MET A 293 13.45 9.38 -17.89
CA MET A 293 13.26 10.83 -17.88
C MET A 293 11.80 11.21 -17.71
N THR A 294 10.90 10.57 -18.45
CA THR A 294 9.44 10.81 -18.35
C THR A 294 8.93 10.47 -16.96
N THR A 295 9.32 9.32 -16.42
CA THR A 295 8.94 8.91 -15.05
C THR A 295 9.47 9.92 -14.03
N TYR A 296 10.72 10.36 -14.16
CA TYR A 296 11.29 11.37 -13.27
C TYR A 296 10.56 12.72 -13.36
N MET A 297 10.24 13.17 -14.58
CA MET A 297 9.54 14.45 -14.80
C MET A 297 8.10 14.42 -14.25
N ILE A 298 7.38 13.32 -14.47
CA ILE A 298 5.97 13.19 -14.03
C ILE A 298 5.88 12.98 -12.52
N HIS A 299 6.72 12.10 -11.95
CA HIS A 299 6.65 11.70 -10.53
C HIS A 299 7.72 12.39 -9.66
N ARG A 300 8.18 13.57 -10.06
CA ARG A 300 9.25 14.31 -9.36
C ARG A 300 8.96 14.43 -7.87
N GLY A 301 9.90 13.95 -7.04
CA GLY A 301 9.79 13.99 -5.59
C GLY A 301 8.98 12.82 -4.96
N TYR A 302 8.20 12.07 -5.75
CA TYR A 302 7.39 10.95 -5.24
C TYR A 302 7.90 9.57 -5.66
N ARG A 303 8.77 9.49 -6.66
CA ARG A 303 9.30 8.22 -7.17
C ARG A 303 10.76 8.34 -7.58
N PHE A 304 11.59 7.47 -7.02
CA PHE A 304 12.99 7.26 -7.42
C PHE A 304 13.08 5.94 -8.17
N PRO A 305 13.54 5.92 -9.44
CA PRO A 305 13.50 4.72 -10.28
C PRO A 305 14.15 3.49 -9.66
N PHE A 306 15.33 3.65 -9.05
CA PHE A 306 16.04 2.54 -8.41
C PHE A 306 15.30 2.00 -7.19
N ILE A 307 14.82 2.87 -6.31
CA ILE A 307 14.07 2.48 -5.10
C ILE A 307 12.76 1.80 -5.49
N SER A 308 12.05 2.33 -6.50
CA SER A 308 10.82 1.70 -7.00
C SER A 308 11.10 0.31 -7.59
N ALA A 309 12.20 0.16 -8.34
CA ALA A 309 12.62 -1.13 -8.86
C ALA A 309 12.98 -2.12 -7.74
N LEU A 310 13.52 -1.62 -6.61
CA LEU A 310 13.80 -2.42 -5.42
C LEU A 310 12.51 -2.89 -4.75
N TYR A 311 11.52 -2.00 -4.54
CA TYR A 311 10.20 -2.37 -4.02
C TYR A 311 9.53 -3.44 -4.88
N GLU A 312 9.48 -3.22 -6.19
CA GLU A 312 8.94 -4.20 -7.14
C GLU A 312 9.68 -5.54 -7.09
N THR A 313 11.02 -5.54 -6.96
CA THR A 313 11.82 -6.76 -6.87
C THR A 313 11.47 -7.57 -5.62
N ILE A 314 11.40 -6.91 -4.46
CA ILE A 314 11.08 -7.57 -3.20
C ILE A 314 9.65 -8.11 -3.21
N LEU A 315 8.71 -7.38 -3.75
CA LEU A 315 7.31 -7.82 -3.77
C LEU A 315 7.05 -8.91 -4.82
N SER A 316 7.77 -8.89 -5.96
CA SER A 316 7.46 -9.69 -7.14
C SER A 316 7.31 -11.19 -6.84
N TRP A 317 8.23 -11.76 -6.08
CA TRP A 317 8.22 -13.17 -5.73
C TRP A 317 6.97 -13.56 -4.91
N TYR A 318 6.59 -12.70 -3.98
CA TYR A 318 5.52 -12.97 -3.03
C TYR A 318 4.13 -12.68 -3.58
N ILE A 319 3.98 -11.70 -4.46
CA ILE A 319 2.67 -11.37 -5.05
C ILE A 319 2.35 -12.18 -6.30
N PHE A 320 3.35 -12.78 -6.97
CA PHE A 320 3.14 -13.51 -8.23
C PHE A 320 2.13 -14.65 -8.10
N VAL A 321 2.35 -15.58 -7.17
CA VAL A 321 1.44 -16.72 -6.98
C VAL A 321 0.06 -16.28 -6.49
N PRO A 322 -0.08 -15.42 -5.46
CA PRO A 322 -1.38 -14.91 -5.04
C PRO A 322 -2.19 -14.19 -6.14
N THR A 323 -1.53 -13.42 -7.00
CA THR A 323 -2.21 -12.73 -8.11
C THR A 323 -2.63 -13.72 -9.21
N LEU A 324 -1.78 -14.68 -9.53
CA LEU A 324 -2.13 -15.74 -10.49
C LEU A 324 -3.33 -16.58 -9.99
N VAL A 325 -3.33 -16.96 -8.72
CA VAL A 325 -4.46 -17.68 -8.11
C VAL A 325 -5.73 -16.82 -8.15
N ALA A 326 -5.64 -15.51 -7.86
CA ALA A 326 -6.80 -14.62 -7.92
C ALA A 326 -7.31 -14.40 -9.35
N LEU A 327 -6.43 -14.44 -10.36
CA LEU A 327 -6.83 -14.40 -11.78
C LEU A 327 -7.61 -15.64 -12.19
N ILE A 328 -7.21 -16.82 -11.74
CA ILE A 328 -7.82 -18.10 -12.13
C ILE A 328 -9.04 -18.40 -11.26
N ALA A 329 -8.93 -18.22 -9.95
CA ALA A 329 -9.94 -18.58 -8.95
C ALA A 329 -10.13 -17.47 -7.91
N PRO A 330 -10.83 -16.37 -8.25
CA PRO A 330 -10.94 -15.16 -7.42
C PRO A 330 -11.60 -15.39 -6.05
N HIS A 331 -12.40 -16.44 -5.91
CA HIS A 331 -13.05 -16.76 -4.63
C HIS A 331 -12.14 -17.54 -3.65
N LYS A 332 -10.93 -17.97 -4.08
CA LYS A 332 -9.98 -18.67 -3.22
C LYS A 332 -9.09 -17.70 -2.48
N GLY A 333 -8.81 -18.02 -1.22
CA GLY A 333 -7.86 -17.30 -0.38
C GLY A 333 -8.48 -16.88 0.96
N LYS A 334 -7.65 -16.88 2.03
CA LYS A 334 -8.05 -16.43 3.36
C LYS A 334 -7.60 -15.00 3.59
N PHE A 335 -8.39 -14.25 4.33
CA PHE A 335 -8.01 -12.93 4.84
C PHE A 335 -7.07 -13.13 6.03
N ASN A 336 -5.86 -12.56 5.96
CA ASN A 336 -4.93 -12.54 7.07
C ASN A 336 -4.77 -11.11 7.56
N VAL A 337 -4.98 -10.89 8.85
CA VAL A 337 -4.77 -9.59 9.50
C VAL A 337 -3.28 -9.35 9.70
N THR A 338 -2.81 -8.15 9.38
CA THR A 338 -1.43 -7.74 9.63
C THR A 338 -1.30 -7.31 11.09
N ALA A 339 -0.43 -7.98 11.86
CA ALA A 339 -0.13 -7.56 13.23
C ALA A 339 0.68 -6.25 13.22
N LYS A 340 0.39 -5.37 14.19
CA LYS A 340 1.10 -4.10 14.43
C LYS A 340 1.41 -3.97 15.93
N GLY A 341 2.37 -3.11 16.29
CA GLY A 341 2.69 -2.81 17.70
C GLY A 341 3.80 -3.71 18.29
N GLY A 342 4.62 -4.35 17.45
CA GLY A 342 5.79 -5.11 17.87
C GLY A 342 7.02 -4.23 18.15
N VAL A 343 8.04 -4.79 18.79
CA VAL A 343 9.36 -4.18 19.00
C VAL A 343 10.42 -5.14 18.51
N ILE A 344 11.40 -4.64 17.78
CA ILE A 344 12.54 -5.42 17.29
C ILE A 344 13.73 -5.11 18.19
N ASP A 345 14.04 -6.04 19.09
CA ASP A 345 15.08 -5.85 20.11
C ASP A 345 16.50 -6.06 19.59
N LYS A 346 16.65 -6.88 18.54
CA LYS A 346 17.96 -7.24 17.96
C LYS A 346 17.88 -7.21 16.44
N GLU A 347 18.97 -6.80 15.82
CA GLU A 347 19.16 -6.94 14.39
C GLU A 347 19.23 -8.42 14.00
N TYR A 348 18.49 -8.80 12.95
CA TYR A 348 18.51 -10.17 12.44
C TYR A 348 18.20 -10.21 10.94
N LEU A 349 18.76 -11.21 10.25
CA LEU A 349 18.41 -11.52 8.88
C LEU A 349 17.11 -12.35 8.86
N ASP A 350 16.04 -11.81 8.26
CA ASP A 350 14.83 -12.59 8.00
C ASP A 350 15.07 -13.55 6.84
N TRP A 351 15.62 -14.73 7.17
CA TRP A 351 15.94 -15.74 6.17
C TRP A 351 14.72 -16.25 5.42
N ALA A 352 13.55 -16.26 6.03
CA ALA A 352 12.32 -16.68 5.36
C ALA A 352 11.98 -15.74 4.21
N VAL A 353 12.20 -14.43 4.39
CA VAL A 353 12.03 -13.40 3.36
C VAL A 353 13.24 -13.35 2.43
N ALA A 354 14.46 -13.57 2.90
CA ALA A 354 15.68 -13.44 2.11
C ALA A 354 15.88 -14.52 1.05
N ARG A 355 15.42 -15.76 1.31
CA ARG A 355 15.71 -16.97 0.50
C ARG A 355 15.56 -16.79 -1.01
N PRO A 356 14.46 -16.27 -1.55
CA PRO A 356 14.30 -16.18 -3.01
C PRO A 356 15.32 -15.23 -3.65
N TYR A 357 15.66 -14.13 -3.00
CA TYR A 357 16.67 -13.18 -3.50
C TYR A 357 18.06 -13.74 -3.41
N PHE A 358 18.36 -14.49 -2.35
CA PHE A 358 19.64 -15.19 -2.18
C PHE A 358 19.89 -16.19 -3.32
N TYR A 359 18.91 -17.03 -3.64
CA TYR A 359 19.06 -17.99 -4.73
C TYR A 359 19.13 -17.31 -6.11
N LEU A 360 18.34 -16.24 -6.33
CA LEU A 360 18.44 -15.44 -7.55
C LEU A 360 19.81 -14.75 -7.66
N LEU A 361 20.36 -14.27 -6.54
CA LEU A 361 21.69 -13.66 -6.46
C LEU A 361 22.75 -14.66 -6.87
N LEU A 362 22.77 -15.87 -6.29
CA LEU A 362 23.70 -16.94 -6.64
C LEU A 362 23.59 -17.32 -8.11
N LEU A 363 22.39 -17.43 -8.63
CA LEU A 363 22.15 -17.78 -10.04
C LEU A 363 22.69 -16.69 -10.99
N ASN A 364 22.45 -15.41 -10.67
CA ASN A 364 23.00 -14.29 -11.45
C ASN A 364 24.52 -14.18 -11.32
N LEU A 365 25.11 -14.46 -10.14
CA LEU A 365 26.57 -14.54 -9.96
C LEU A 365 27.19 -15.66 -10.83
N ALA A 366 26.58 -16.84 -10.83
CA ALA A 366 27.03 -17.92 -11.71
C ALA A 366 26.95 -17.52 -13.20
N GLY A 367 25.83 -16.89 -13.61
CA GLY A 367 25.69 -16.36 -14.96
C GLY A 367 26.75 -15.32 -15.31
N PHE A 368 27.11 -14.45 -14.38
CA PHE A 368 28.17 -13.44 -14.55
C PHE A 368 29.52 -14.11 -14.84
N PHE A 369 29.96 -15.06 -14.01
CA PHE A 369 31.24 -15.72 -14.21
C PHE A 369 31.29 -16.59 -15.47
N ILE A 370 30.20 -17.28 -15.80
CA ILE A 370 30.10 -18.04 -17.06
C ILE A 370 30.14 -17.08 -18.26
N GLY A 371 29.46 -15.93 -18.20
CA GLY A 371 29.51 -14.92 -19.25
C GLY A 371 30.93 -14.39 -19.48
N ILE A 372 31.67 -14.10 -18.41
CA ILE A 372 33.09 -13.67 -18.50
C ILE A 372 33.95 -14.80 -19.11
N TYR A 373 33.79 -16.04 -18.66
CA TYR A 373 34.50 -17.19 -19.20
C TYR A 373 34.26 -17.35 -20.72
N ARG A 374 33.02 -17.24 -21.16
CA ARG A 374 32.64 -17.36 -22.57
C ARG A 374 33.19 -16.24 -23.47
N MET A 375 33.54 -15.09 -22.90
CA MET A 375 34.21 -14.04 -23.67
C MET A 375 35.61 -14.47 -24.17
N ILE A 376 36.23 -15.45 -23.52
CA ILE A 376 37.53 -15.98 -23.92
C ILE A 376 37.36 -16.79 -25.20
N GLY A 377 37.93 -16.31 -26.32
CA GLY A 377 37.85 -16.97 -27.62
C GLY A 377 36.55 -16.73 -28.41
N ALA A 378 35.62 -15.90 -27.88
CA ALA A 378 34.40 -15.54 -28.59
C ALA A 378 34.68 -14.61 -29.79
N GLY A 379 33.92 -14.79 -30.87
CA GLY A 379 33.94 -13.86 -32.00
C GLY A 379 33.32 -12.49 -31.68
N ALA A 380 33.63 -11.46 -32.43
CA ALA A 380 33.19 -10.08 -32.18
C ALA A 380 31.67 -9.95 -31.99
N TYR A 381 30.87 -10.67 -32.75
CA TYR A 381 29.42 -10.65 -32.63
C TYR A 381 28.95 -11.25 -31.30
N GLU A 382 29.52 -12.39 -30.90
CA GLU A 382 29.19 -13.06 -29.63
C GLU A 382 29.63 -12.21 -28.43
N VAL A 383 30.79 -11.58 -28.48
CA VAL A 383 31.29 -10.66 -27.46
C VAL A 383 30.29 -9.53 -27.22
N LEU A 384 29.74 -8.93 -28.27
CA LEU A 384 28.77 -7.85 -28.10
C LEU A 384 27.45 -8.33 -27.45
N MET A 385 26.99 -9.53 -27.79
CA MET A 385 25.83 -10.16 -27.12
C MET A 385 26.10 -10.47 -25.64
N LEU A 386 27.31 -10.99 -25.35
CA LEU A 386 27.74 -11.25 -23.99
C LEU A 386 27.78 -9.96 -23.15
N LEU A 387 28.32 -8.87 -23.73
CA LEU A 387 28.38 -7.57 -23.03
C LEU A 387 26.99 -7.03 -22.67
N ILE A 388 26.00 -7.15 -23.56
CA ILE A 388 24.62 -6.73 -23.25
C ILE A 388 24.07 -7.54 -22.07
N ASN A 389 24.19 -8.86 -22.13
CA ASN A 389 23.67 -9.73 -21.07
C ASN A 389 24.44 -9.57 -19.74
N LEU A 390 25.75 -9.34 -19.79
CA LEU A 390 26.55 -9.02 -18.62
C LEU A 390 26.17 -7.67 -18.00
N GLY A 391 25.94 -6.65 -18.82
CA GLY A 391 25.42 -5.36 -18.33
C GLY A 391 24.06 -5.53 -17.60
N TRP A 392 23.18 -6.38 -18.14
CA TRP A 392 21.92 -6.70 -17.50
C TRP A 392 22.11 -7.47 -16.18
N ILE A 393 23.00 -8.46 -16.16
CA ILE A 393 23.35 -9.21 -14.92
C ILE A 393 23.92 -8.25 -13.85
N ILE A 394 24.81 -7.32 -14.22
CA ILE A 394 25.34 -6.33 -13.27
C ILE A 394 24.21 -5.53 -12.63
N TYR A 395 23.25 -5.05 -13.41
CA TYR A 395 22.08 -4.37 -12.88
C TYR A 395 21.26 -5.28 -11.94
N ASN A 396 21.02 -6.53 -12.33
CA ASN A 396 20.32 -7.51 -11.49
C ASN A 396 21.06 -7.76 -10.17
N LEU A 397 22.39 -7.91 -10.20
CA LEU A 397 23.21 -8.12 -9.01
C LEU A 397 23.10 -6.93 -8.05
N ILE A 398 23.18 -5.70 -8.54
CA ILE A 398 23.04 -4.48 -7.72
C ILE A 398 21.68 -4.48 -7.01
N ILE A 399 20.61 -4.76 -7.74
CA ILE A 399 19.26 -4.74 -7.16
C ILE A 399 19.02 -5.91 -6.19
N LEU A 400 19.58 -7.09 -6.48
CA LEU A 400 19.46 -8.26 -5.60
C LEU A 400 20.30 -8.10 -4.32
N PHE A 401 21.48 -7.49 -4.39
CA PHE A 401 22.25 -7.10 -3.20
C PHE A 401 21.49 -6.10 -2.33
N ALA A 402 20.88 -5.08 -2.95
CA ALA A 402 20.02 -4.15 -2.22
C ALA A 402 18.80 -4.84 -1.62
N ALA A 403 18.17 -5.80 -2.33
CA ALA A 403 17.07 -6.60 -1.81
C ALA A 403 17.50 -7.44 -0.59
N MET A 404 18.69 -8.06 -0.64
CA MET A 404 19.24 -8.76 0.52
C MET A 404 19.47 -7.82 1.72
N ALA A 405 19.98 -6.61 1.49
CA ALA A 405 20.18 -5.63 2.56
C ALA A 405 18.86 -5.25 3.25
N VAL A 406 17.75 -5.09 2.49
CA VAL A 406 16.42 -4.80 3.07
C VAL A 406 15.91 -5.93 3.96
N THR A 407 16.33 -7.19 3.74
CA THR A 407 15.89 -8.33 4.57
C THR A 407 16.58 -8.41 5.93
N VAL A 408 17.53 -7.53 6.21
CA VAL A 408 18.14 -7.39 7.54
C VAL A 408 17.28 -6.41 8.36
N GLU A 409 16.54 -6.95 9.31
CA GLU A 409 15.68 -6.14 10.18
C GLU A 409 16.50 -5.33 11.19
N SER A 410 16.38 -4.02 11.13
CA SER A 410 17.05 -3.11 12.04
C SER A 410 16.34 -3.00 13.39
N VAL A 411 17.09 -2.74 14.46
CA VAL A 411 16.58 -2.61 15.83
C VAL A 411 15.60 -1.46 15.95
N GLN A 412 14.43 -1.71 16.55
CA GLN A 412 13.45 -0.71 16.93
C GLN A 412 13.29 -0.73 18.46
N LYS A 413 13.99 0.19 19.13
CA LYS A 413 14.01 0.28 20.60
C LYS A 413 12.75 0.89 21.20
N ARG A 414 11.85 1.46 20.41
CA ARG A 414 10.69 2.20 20.89
C ARG A 414 9.44 1.81 20.13
N LYS A 415 8.36 1.58 20.86
CA LYS A 415 7.04 1.30 20.31
C LYS A 415 6.50 2.50 19.51
N PHE A 416 6.80 3.72 19.97
CA PHE A 416 6.43 4.97 19.30
C PHE A 416 7.67 5.80 19.00
N PRO A 417 7.88 6.29 17.78
CA PRO A 417 8.97 7.19 17.45
C PRO A 417 8.80 8.54 18.17
N ARG A 418 9.90 9.24 18.42
CA ARG A 418 9.85 10.63 18.88
C ARG A 418 9.66 11.52 17.67
N VAL A 419 8.59 12.32 17.70
CA VAL A 419 8.37 13.39 16.72
C VAL A 419 9.00 14.66 17.32
N SER A 420 9.80 15.37 16.53
CA SER A 420 10.29 16.68 16.91
C SER A 420 9.12 17.66 16.95
N PHE A 421 8.85 18.22 18.10
CA PHE A 421 7.75 19.16 18.30
C PHE A 421 8.27 20.38 19.06
N THR A 422 8.04 21.57 18.50
CA THR A 422 8.34 22.84 19.18
C THR A 422 7.02 23.45 19.64
N ALA A 423 6.89 23.66 20.96
CA ALA A 423 5.74 24.30 21.54
C ALA A 423 6.20 25.45 22.46
N SER A 424 5.45 26.54 22.47
CA SER A 424 5.60 27.58 23.50
C SER A 424 4.98 27.06 24.79
N VAL A 425 5.78 26.96 25.84
CA VAL A 425 5.35 26.55 27.16
C VAL A 425 5.33 27.80 28.06
N HIS A 426 4.17 28.15 28.57
CA HIS A 426 4.06 29.13 29.66
C HIS A 426 4.21 28.40 31.00
N LEU A 427 5.34 28.61 31.66
CA LEU A 427 5.56 28.14 33.02
C LEU A 427 5.00 29.20 33.98
N GLN A 428 3.94 28.86 34.70
CA GLN A 428 3.48 29.64 35.81
C GLN A 428 4.24 29.18 37.06
N VAL A 429 5.22 29.93 37.46
CA VAL A 429 5.91 29.73 38.75
C VAL A 429 5.01 30.32 39.80
N GLY A 430 4.50 29.49 40.71
CA GLY A 430 3.73 30.00 41.84
C GLY A 430 4.60 30.93 42.69
N ASP A 431 4.05 32.06 43.02
CA ASP A 431 4.62 32.90 44.07
C ASP A 431 4.47 32.16 45.40
N GLU A 432 5.60 31.90 46.09
CA GLU A 432 5.60 31.52 47.50
C GLU A 432 5.21 32.72 48.38
#